data_ff9d3c2e8fed23a7a55d9cdc1c720eac
#
_entry.id   ff9d3c2e8fed23a7a55d9cdc1c720eac
#
_cell.length_a   1.000
_cell.length_b   1.000
_cell.length_c   1.000
_cell.angle_alpha   90.00
_cell.angle_beta   90.00
_cell.angle_gamma   90.00
#
_symmetry.space_group_name_H-M   'P 1'
#
loop_
_entity.id
_entity.type
_entity.pdbx_description
1 polymer ?
#
loop_
_entity_poly.entity_id
_entity_poly.type
_entity_poly.pdbx_seq_one_letter_code
_entity_poly.pdbx_strand_id
1 'polypeptide(L)'
;MSEMALTATRKARLQVLVEAGDAGAVAAMDLHDHPTKYLSTVQIGITSIGVLNGIVGEAAFSRVLSSRLSSWGVSSIWAEGLATALVVSLITCITIVFGELVPKRIAQLYPEPVARWVAPWMEKLAWLTRPLVGLLSLMTTFTLKLLRVDTRAATTVTEEEIRASLSEGVDAGLI
;
A
#
# COMPACT_ATOMS: atom_id res chain seq x y z
N MET A 1 3.96 -4.29 3.88
CA MET A 1 3.74 -5.38 4.87
C MET A 1 2.26 -5.65 5.12
N SER A 2 1.52 -4.66 5.61
CA SER A 2 0.10 -4.80 6.01
C SER A 2 -0.79 -5.33 4.90
N GLU A 3 -0.66 -4.80 3.69
CA GLU A 3 -1.45 -5.19 2.53
C GLU A 3 -1.30 -6.70 2.22
N MET A 4 -0.07 -7.19 2.15
CA MET A 4 0.21 -8.60 1.88
C MET A 4 -0.15 -9.53 3.05
N ALA A 5 0.03 -9.07 4.29
CA ALA A 5 -0.34 -9.87 5.45
C ALA A 5 -1.86 -10.11 5.49
N LEU A 6 -2.66 -9.06 5.30
CA LEU A 6 -4.12 -9.17 5.33
C LEU A 6 -4.68 -9.97 4.14
N THR A 7 -4.15 -9.77 2.93
CA THR A 7 -4.60 -10.53 1.75
C THR A 7 -4.16 -12.00 1.79
N ALA A 8 -3.02 -12.31 2.40
CA ALA A 8 -2.51 -13.67 2.53
C ALA A 8 -3.10 -14.43 3.74
N THR A 9 -3.68 -13.71 4.71
CA THR A 9 -4.25 -14.33 5.91
C THR A 9 -5.60 -14.96 5.60
N ARG A 10 -5.80 -16.21 6.05
CA ARG A 10 -7.08 -16.92 5.90
C ARG A 10 -8.08 -16.43 6.94
N LYS A 11 -9.25 -15.97 6.49
CA LYS A 11 -10.33 -15.48 7.36
C LYS A 11 -10.68 -16.47 8.49
N ALA A 12 -10.74 -17.77 8.18
CA ALA A 12 -11.02 -18.80 9.15
C ALA A 12 -9.98 -18.86 10.31
N ARG A 13 -8.70 -18.62 10.03
CA ARG A 13 -7.68 -18.56 11.07
C ARG A 13 -7.78 -17.32 11.94
N LEU A 14 -8.11 -16.16 11.35
CA LEU A 14 -8.37 -14.94 12.10
C LEU A 14 -9.57 -15.16 13.04
N GLN A 15 -10.62 -15.82 12.59
CA GLN A 15 -11.81 -16.07 13.39
C GLN A 15 -11.51 -16.89 14.65
N VAL A 16 -10.71 -17.94 14.55
CA VAL A 16 -10.25 -18.72 15.71
C VAL A 16 -9.50 -17.86 16.73
N LEU A 17 -8.66 -16.95 16.25
CA LEU A 17 -7.90 -16.03 17.12
C LEU A 17 -8.80 -14.96 17.77
N VAL A 18 -9.82 -14.50 17.04
CA VAL A 18 -10.85 -13.58 17.57
C VAL A 18 -11.63 -14.27 18.71
N GLU A 19 -12.04 -15.52 18.52
CA GLU A 19 -12.73 -16.32 19.54
C GLU A 19 -11.84 -16.58 20.76
N ALA A 20 -10.51 -16.64 20.56
CA ALA A 20 -9.54 -16.73 21.66
C ALA A 20 -9.29 -15.38 22.38
N GLY A 21 -9.96 -14.28 21.96
CA GLY A 21 -9.86 -12.97 22.61
C GLY A 21 -8.67 -12.11 22.16
N ASP A 22 -8.04 -12.40 21.01
CA ASP A 22 -6.90 -11.65 20.51
C ASP A 22 -7.35 -10.33 19.87
N ALA A 23 -7.02 -9.20 20.51
CA ALA A 23 -7.36 -7.86 20.05
C ALA A 23 -6.75 -7.50 18.67
N GLY A 24 -5.55 -8.01 18.39
CA GLY A 24 -4.92 -7.82 17.08
C GLY A 24 -5.64 -8.58 15.95
N ALA A 25 -6.21 -9.75 16.26
CA ALA A 25 -7.02 -10.51 15.33
C ALA A 25 -8.37 -9.83 15.05
N VAL A 26 -8.97 -9.21 16.07
CA VAL A 26 -10.22 -8.42 15.91
C VAL A 26 -9.97 -7.26 14.94
N ALA A 27 -8.91 -6.48 15.16
CA ALA A 27 -8.51 -5.40 14.27
C ALA A 27 -8.21 -5.89 12.84
N ALA A 28 -7.50 -7.00 12.71
CA ALA A 28 -7.20 -7.59 11.40
C ALA A 28 -8.45 -8.07 10.66
N MET A 29 -9.46 -8.58 11.39
CA MET A 29 -10.75 -8.98 10.82
C MET A 29 -11.54 -7.78 10.31
N ASP A 30 -11.60 -6.67 11.06
CA ASP A 30 -12.29 -5.44 10.64
C ASP A 30 -11.66 -4.86 9.36
N LEU A 31 -10.34 -4.83 9.29
CA LEU A 31 -9.63 -4.40 8.08
C LEU A 31 -9.85 -5.33 6.89
N HIS A 32 -9.97 -6.64 7.12
CA HIS A 32 -10.27 -7.63 6.09
C HIS A 32 -11.69 -7.47 5.54
N ASP A 33 -12.64 -7.12 6.38
CA ASP A 33 -14.05 -6.92 5.98
C ASP A 33 -14.27 -5.54 5.29
N HIS A 34 -13.33 -4.60 5.44
CA HIS A 34 -13.38 -3.27 4.81
C HIS A 34 -12.15 -2.98 3.92
N PRO A 35 -11.87 -3.80 2.88
CA PRO A 35 -10.61 -3.76 2.13
C PRO A 35 -10.38 -2.42 1.43
N THR A 36 -11.40 -1.81 0.84
CA THR A 36 -11.27 -0.56 0.07
C THR A 36 -10.76 0.60 0.92
N LYS A 37 -11.29 0.73 2.14
CA LYS A 37 -10.89 1.78 3.08
C LYS A 37 -9.46 1.60 3.55
N TYR A 38 -9.09 0.37 3.79
CA TYR A 38 -7.75 -0.01 4.20
C TYR A 38 -6.73 0.23 3.09
N LEU A 39 -6.99 -0.24 1.86
CA LEU A 39 -6.09 -0.06 0.71
C LEU A 39 -5.82 1.42 0.42
N SER A 40 -6.85 2.28 0.46
CA SER A 40 -6.67 3.73 0.29
C SER A 40 -5.75 4.33 1.35
N THR A 41 -5.88 3.91 2.61
CA THR A 41 -5.03 4.38 3.71
C THR A 41 -3.57 3.97 3.50
N VAL A 42 -3.34 2.71 3.13
CA VAL A 42 -1.99 2.18 2.84
C VAL A 42 -1.36 2.93 1.68
N GLN A 43 -2.11 3.13 0.59
CA GLN A 43 -1.62 3.82 -0.59
C GLN A 43 -1.18 5.26 -0.29
N ILE A 44 -2.01 6.00 0.46
CA ILE A 44 -1.66 7.36 0.90
C ILE A 44 -0.39 7.33 1.75
N GLY A 45 -0.28 6.39 2.70
CA GLY A 45 0.88 6.25 3.55
C GLY A 45 2.17 5.98 2.77
N ILE A 46 2.15 5.00 1.86
CA ILE A 46 3.31 4.64 1.03
C ILE A 46 3.74 5.82 0.16
N THR A 47 2.79 6.46 -0.52
CA THR A 47 3.08 7.61 -1.39
C THR A 47 3.66 8.78 -0.60
N SER A 48 3.07 9.12 0.56
CA SER A 48 3.55 10.21 1.40
C SER A 48 4.97 9.96 1.92
N ILE A 49 5.25 8.76 2.40
CA ILE A 49 6.60 8.39 2.88
C ILE A 49 7.60 8.41 1.72
N GLY A 50 7.23 7.91 0.54
CA GLY A 50 8.09 7.92 -0.65
C GLY A 50 8.48 9.33 -1.07
N VAL A 51 7.52 10.25 -1.13
CA VAL A 51 7.76 11.67 -1.46
C VAL A 51 8.65 12.34 -0.40
N LEU A 52 8.34 12.15 0.88
CA LEU A 52 9.14 12.71 1.98
C LEU A 52 10.59 12.20 1.96
N ASN A 53 10.79 10.90 1.77
CA ASN A 53 12.13 10.31 1.67
C ASN A 53 12.92 10.88 0.48
N GLY A 54 12.26 11.10 -0.67
CA GLY A 54 12.90 11.73 -1.84
C GLY A 54 13.37 13.15 -1.54
N ILE A 55 12.49 13.99 -0.99
CA ILE A 55 12.79 15.39 -0.68
C ILE A 55 13.87 15.51 0.40
N VAL A 56 13.70 14.81 1.53
CA VAL A 56 14.63 14.88 2.68
C VAL A 56 15.99 14.29 2.30
N GLY A 57 15.98 13.17 1.58
CA GLY A 57 17.20 12.51 1.16
C GLY A 57 18.01 13.33 0.16
N GLU A 58 17.35 13.93 -0.83
CA GLU A 58 18.00 14.85 -1.78
C GLU A 58 18.60 16.05 -1.04
N ALA A 59 17.82 16.73 -0.20
CA ALA A 59 18.28 17.90 0.54
C ALA A 59 19.45 17.61 1.50
N ALA A 60 19.48 16.40 2.10
CA ALA A 60 20.51 16.02 3.06
C ALA A 60 21.84 15.61 2.41
N PHE A 61 21.80 14.87 1.29
CA PHE A 61 22.97 14.17 0.77
C PHE A 61 23.49 14.73 -0.55
N SER A 62 22.64 15.32 -1.40
CA SER A 62 23.01 15.77 -2.73
C SER A 62 24.10 16.84 -2.69
N ARG A 63 23.98 17.81 -1.77
CA ARG A 63 24.97 18.89 -1.62
C ARG A 63 26.33 18.38 -1.16
N VAL A 64 26.36 17.44 -0.22
CA VAL A 64 27.61 16.84 0.27
C VAL A 64 28.29 16.06 -0.84
N LEU A 65 27.54 15.29 -1.62
CA LEU A 65 28.08 14.48 -2.70
C LEU A 65 28.57 15.36 -3.85
N SER A 66 27.84 16.41 -4.23
CA SER A 66 28.24 17.34 -5.29
C SER A 66 29.55 18.06 -4.97
N SER A 67 29.73 18.48 -3.70
CA SER A 67 31.00 19.09 -3.28
C SER A 67 32.19 18.12 -3.38
N ARG A 68 31.99 16.84 -3.07
CA ARG A 68 33.02 15.81 -3.24
C ARG A 68 33.33 15.55 -4.70
N LEU A 69 32.34 15.44 -5.57
CA LEU A 69 32.54 15.26 -7.00
C LEU A 69 33.29 16.43 -7.63
N SER A 70 32.99 17.67 -7.24
CA SER A 70 33.69 18.85 -7.67
C SER A 70 35.15 18.84 -7.20
N SER A 71 35.46 18.36 -6.00
CA SER A 71 36.84 18.24 -5.51
C SER A 71 37.66 17.18 -6.27
N TRP A 72 36.99 16.24 -6.96
CA TRP A 72 37.63 15.24 -7.84
C TRP A 72 37.78 15.71 -9.29
N GLY A 73 37.48 16.99 -9.57
CA GLY A 73 37.67 17.60 -10.88
C GLY A 73 36.46 17.57 -11.82
N VAL A 74 35.28 17.12 -11.32
CA VAL A 74 34.05 17.21 -12.09
C VAL A 74 33.55 18.65 -12.07
N SER A 75 33.21 19.21 -13.26
CA SER A 75 32.67 20.56 -13.33
C SER A 75 31.37 20.68 -12.47
N SER A 76 31.17 21.85 -11.85
CA SER A 76 30.09 22.06 -10.88
C SER A 76 28.69 21.71 -11.41
N ILE A 77 28.43 22.00 -12.69
CA ILE A 77 27.14 21.69 -13.35
C ILE A 77 26.90 20.17 -13.40
N TRP A 78 27.91 19.41 -13.81
CA TRP A 78 27.79 17.93 -13.86
C TRP A 78 27.85 17.30 -12.49
N ALA A 79 28.60 17.87 -11.55
CA ALA A 79 28.71 17.38 -10.19
C ALA A 79 27.37 17.44 -9.45
N GLU A 80 26.60 18.51 -9.63
CA GLU A 80 25.29 18.66 -9.01
C GLU A 80 24.27 17.66 -9.59
N GLY A 81 24.16 17.56 -10.91
CA GLY A 81 23.26 16.63 -11.57
C GLY A 81 23.57 15.16 -11.26
N LEU A 82 24.86 14.77 -11.28
CA LEU A 82 25.31 13.43 -10.93
C LEU A 82 25.07 13.11 -9.46
N ALA A 83 25.35 14.06 -8.57
CA ALA A 83 25.12 13.87 -7.14
C ALA A 83 23.63 13.62 -6.86
N THR A 84 22.73 14.43 -7.39
CA THR A 84 21.29 14.26 -7.23
C THR A 84 20.83 12.93 -7.81
N ALA A 85 21.25 12.56 -9.02
CA ALA A 85 20.88 11.30 -9.64
C ALA A 85 21.34 10.09 -8.82
N LEU A 86 22.57 10.10 -8.31
CA LEU A 86 23.12 9.02 -7.49
C LEU A 86 22.41 8.91 -6.13
N VAL A 87 22.20 10.04 -5.46
CA VAL A 87 21.52 10.07 -4.16
C VAL A 87 20.08 9.57 -4.28
N VAL A 88 19.33 10.09 -5.26
CA VAL A 88 17.94 9.67 -5.50
C VAL A 88 17.88 8.18 -5.84
N SER A 89 18.76 7.70 -6.73
CA SER A 89 18.81 6.29 -7.10
C SER A 89 19.12 5.38 -5.90
N LEU A 90 20.11 5.77 -5.09
CA LEU A 90 20.51 4.99 -3.92
C LEU A 90 19.40 4.95 -2.87
N ILE A 91 18.79 6.10 -2.55
CA ILE A 91 17.67 6.18 -1.58
C ILE A 91 16.49 5.37 -2.10
N THR A 92 16.17 5.48 -3.38
CA THR A 92 15.09 4.70 -4.00
C THR A 92 15.35 3.21 -3.89
N CYS A 93 16.56 2.74 -4.22
CA CYS A 93 16.93 1.32 -4.07
C CYS A 93 16.80 0.83 -2.61
N ILE A 94 17.33 1.60 -1.66
CA ILE A 94 17.23 1.25 -0.23
C ILE A 94 15.76 1.21 0.20
N THR A 95 14.98 2.21 -0.17
CA THR A 95 13.55 2.29 0.17
C THR A 95 12.76 1.13 -0.44
N ILE A 96 13.00 0.77 -1.69
CA ILE A 96 12.34 -0.36 -2.33
C ILE A 96 12.71 -1.68 -1.63
N VAL A 97 14.00 -1.92 -1.40
CA VAL A 97 14.44 -3.19 -0.81
C VAL A 97 13.95 -3.32 0.63
N PHE A 98 14.29 -2.36 1.49
CA PHE A 98 14.02 -2.44 2.94
C PHE A 98 12.64 -1.94 3.34
N GLY A 99 12.07 -1.01 2.61
CA GLY A 99 10.73 -0.45 2.86
C GLY A 99 9.61 -1.26 2.22
N GLU A 100 9.87 -1.99 1.12
CA GLU A 100 8.82 -2.69 0.39
C GLU A 100 9.09 -4.18 0.20
N LEU A 101 10.18 -4.58 -0.47
CA LEU A 101 10.39 -5.99 -0.87
C LEU A 101 10.60 -6.92 0.33
N VAL A 102 11.52 -6.58 1.23
CA VAL A 102 11.79 -7.40 2.42
C VAL A 102 10.57 -7.51 3.31
N PRO A 103 9.89 -6.40 3.67
CA PRO A 103 8.66 -6.46 4.46
C PRO A 103 7.53 -7.24 3.79
N LYS A 104 7.36 -7.16 2.47
CA LYS A 104 6.37 -7.97 1.73
C LYS A 104 6.67 -9.47 1.84
N ARG A 105 7.94 -9.85 1.71
CA ARG A 105 8.35 -11.27 1.84
C ARG A 105 8.08 -11.82 3.24
N ILE A 106 8.40 -11.05 4.28
CA ILE A 106 8.11 -11.44 5.66
C ILE A 106 6.61 -11.62 5.87
N ALA A 107 5.79 -10.70 5.35
CA ALA A 107 4.34 -10.77 5.46
C ALA A 107 3.72 -11.97 4.72
N GLN A 108 4.33 -12.41 3.61
CA GLN A 108 3.92 -13.63 2.90
C GLN A 108 4.29 -14.91 3.64
N LEU A 109 5.45 -14.93 4.31
CA LEU A 109 5.92 -16.09 5.06
C LEU A 109 5.18 -16.27 6.39
N TYR A 110 4.83 -15.16 7.04
CA TYR A 110 4.20 -15.14 8.36
C TYR A 110 2.97 -14.22 8.38
N PRO A 111 1.91 -14.52 7.61
CA PRO A 111 0.79 -13.60 7.41
C PRO A 111 0.02 -13.30 8.70
N GLU A 112 -0.31 -14.33 9.51
CA GLU A 112 -1.12 -14.13 10.71
C GLU A 112 -0.40 -13.30 11.79
N PRO A 113 0.85 -13.61 12.21
CA PRO A 113 1.57 -12.79 13.19
C PRO A 113 1.75 -11.34 12.73
N VAL A 114 2.08 -11.14 11.45
CA VAL A 114 2.26 -9.79 10.89
C VAL A 114 0.93 -9.04 10.85
N ALA A 115 -0.16 -9.65 10.42
CA ALA A 115 -1.48 -9.03 10.39
C ALA A 115 -1.92 -8.58 11.79
N ARG A 116 -1.81 -9.44 12.79
CA ARG A 116 -2.16 -9.13 14.20
C ARG A 116 -1.34 -7.99 14.78
N TRP A 117 -0.05 -7.94 14.47
CA TRP A 117 0.83 -6.87 14.96
C TRP A 117 0.58 -5.54 14.28
N VAL A 118 0.32 -5.54 12.97
CA VAL A 118 0.16 -4.31 12.17
C VAL A 118 -1.25 -3.75 12.23
N ALA A 119 -2.29 -4.59 12.34
CA ALA A 119 -3.69 -4.17 12.24
C ALA A 119 -4.07 -3.05 13.22
N PRO A 120 -3.73 -3.09 14.51
CA PRO A 120 -4.11 -2.01 15.44
C PRO A 120 -3.49 -0.64 15.07
N TRP A 121 -2.30 -0.64 14.51
CA TRP A 121 -1.65 0.58 14.03
C TRP A 121 -2.31 1.10 12.77
N MET A 122 -2.73 0.19 11.89
CA MET A 122 -3.44 0.54 10.66
C MET A 122 -4.83 1.11 10.92
N GLU A 123 -5.55 0.63 11.91
CA GLU A 123 -6.82 1.23 12.34
C GLU A 123 -6.64 2.68 12.80
N LYS A 124 -5.63 2.94 13.64
CA LYS A 124 -5.31 4.30 14.10
C LYS A 124 -4.95 5.20 12.92
N LEU A 125 -4.13 4.70 11.99
CA LEU A 125 -3.75 5.44 10.79
C LEU A 125 -4.97 5.70 9.89
N ALA A 126 -5.83 4.72 9.69
CA ALA A 126 -7.07 4.85 8.93
C ALA A 126 -8.02 5.89 9.55
N TRP A 127 -8.09 5.95 10.87
CA TRP A 127 -8.86 6.98 11.56
C TRP A 127 -8.27 8.37 11.34
N LEU A 128 -6.95 8.52 11.46
CA LEU A 128 -6.24 9.80 11.27
C LEU A 128 -6.35 10.31 9.83
N THR A 129 -6.28 9.40 8.85
CA THR A 129 -6.33 9.74 7.42
C THR A 129 -7.74 9.88 6.87
N ARG A 130 -8.79 9.58 7.64
CA ARG A 130 -10.20 9.68 7.21
C ARG A 130 -10.55 10.98 6.49
N PRO A 131 -10.22 12.19 7.02
CA PRO A 131 -10.57 13.45 6.35
C PRO A 131 -9.87 13.57 5.00
N LEU A 132 -8.61 13.13 4.90
CA LEU A 132 -7.84 13.16 3.66
C LEU A 132 -8.40 12.17 2.63
N VAL A 133 -8.71 10.94 3.06
CA VAL A 133 -9.35 9.92 2.20
C VAL A 133 -10.71 10.42 1.69
N GLY A 134 -11.50 11.07 2.55
CA GLY A 134 -12.78 11.67 2.17
C GLY A 134 -12.62 12.74 1.09
N LEU A 135 -11.65 13.64 1.26
CA LEU A 135 -11.33 14.67 0.27
C LEU A 135 -10.91 14.07 -1.08
N LEU A 136 -9.98 13.10 -1.06
CA LEU A 136 -9.52 12.42 -2.28
C LEU A 136 -10.65 11.65 -2.98
N SER A 137 -11.50 10.98 -2.22
CA SER A 137 -12.69 10.30 -2.77
C SER A 137 -13.66 11.28 -3.43
N LEU A 138 -13.86 12.44 -2.82
CA LEU A 138 -14.69 13.51 -3.41
C LEU A 138 -14.08 14.00 -4.73
N MET A 139 -12.78 14.27 -4.77
CA MET A 139 -12.06 14.69 -5.97
C MET A 139 -12.14 13.63 -7.06
N THR A 140 -11.94 12.36 -6.71
CA THR A 140 -12.05 11.23 -7.65
C THR A 140 -13.45 11.14 -8.22
N THR A 141 -14.48 11.19 -7.39
CA THR A 141 -15.88 11.15 -7.82
C THR A 141 -16.23 12.33 -8.74
N PHE A 142 -15.73 13.53 -8.40
CA PHE A 142 -15.89 14.71 -9.23
C PHE A 142 -15.24 14.53 -10.61
N THR A 143 -14.00 14.02 -10.63
CA THR A 143 -13.26 13.75 -11.87
C THR A 143 -13.96 12.72 -12.74
N LEU A 144 -14.43 11.61 -12.14
CA LEU A 144 -15.18 10.57 -12.87
C LEU A 144 -16.48 11.10 -13.46
N LYS A 145 -17.21 11.96 -12.72
CA LYS A 145 -18.41 12.63 -13.23
C LYS A 145 -18.06 13.56 -14.40
N LEU A 146 -16.97 14.33 -14.31
CA LEU A 146 -16.52 15.20 -15.38
C LEU A 146 -16.15 14.43 -16.64
N LEU A 147 -15.51 13.26 -16.49
CA LEU A 147 -15.15 12.33 -17.56
C LEU A 147 -16.36 11.51 -18.08
N ARG A 148 -17.55 11.71 -17.48
CA ARG A 148 -18.79 10.98 -17.81
C ARG A 148 -18.63 9.44 -17.72
N VAL A 149 -17.78 8.97 -16.81
CA VAL A 149 -17.62 7.53 -16.54
C VAL A 149 -18.83 7.07 -15.73
N ASP A 150 -19.61 6.15 -16.27
CA ASP A 150 -20.74 5.56 -15.57
C ASP A 150 -20.24 4.49 -14.58
N THR A 151 -20.14 4.86 -13.32
CA THR A 151 -19.70 3.97 -12.24
C THR A 151 -20.76 2.93 -11.84
N ARG A 152 -21.99 3.03 -12.34
CA ARG A 152 -23.06 2.06 -12.05
C ARG A 152 -22.88 0.76 -12.81
N ALA A 153 -22.22 0.79 -13.96
CA ALA A 153 -21.98 -0.40 -14.79
C ALA A 153 -21.03 -1.42 -14.11
N ALA A 154 -20.16 -0.97 -13.20
CA ALA A 154 -19.21 -1.84 -12.51
C ALA A 154 -19.83 -2.62 -11.31
N THR A 155 -21.07 -2.33 -10.93
CA THR A 155 -21.73 -2.95 -9.77
C THR A 155 -22.84 -3.92 -10.16
N THR A 156 -23.17 -4.01 -11.46
CA THR A 156 -24.13 -4.96 -11.95
C THR A 156 -23.43 -6.27 -12.28
N VAL A 157 -23.70 -7.29 -11.48
CA VAL A 157 -23.32 -8.67 -11.81
C VAL A 157 -23.99 -9.00 -13.13
N THR A 158 -23.20 -9.26 -14.16
CA THR A 158 -23.72 -9.60 -15.49
C THR A 158 -24.30 -11.01 -15.47
N GLU A 159 -25.30 -11.25 -16.33
CA GLU A 159 -25.92 -12.58 -16.48
C GLU A 159 -24.87 -13.65 -16.86
N GLU A 160 -23.81 -13.25 -17.57
CA GLU A 160 -22.66 -14.08 -17.91
C GLU A 160 -21.83 -14.48 -16.69
N GLU A 161 -21.66 -13.58 -15.75
CA GLU A 161 -20.91 -13.81 -14.49
C GLU A 161 -21.67 -14.76 -13.56
N ILE A 162 -23.01 -14.64 -13.52
CA ILE A 162 -23.88 -15.58 -12.81
C ILE A 162 -23.80 -16.98 -13.44
N ARG A 163 -23.87 -17.06 -14.78
CA ARG A 163 -23.75 -18.34 -15.49
C ARG A 163 -22.39 -18.99 -15.29
N ALA A 164 -21.31 -18.20 -15.36
CA ALA A 164 -19.95 -18.70 -15.10
C ALA A 164 -19.80 -19.25 -13.68
N SER A 165 -20.30 -18.53 -12.66
CA SER A 165 -20.29 -18.99 -11.26
C SER A 165 -21.15 -20.24 -11.04
N LEU A 166 -22.28 -20.36 -11.72
CA LEU A 166 -23.10 -21.56 -11.65
C LEU A 166 -22.42 -22.76 -12.32
N SER A 167 -21.77 -22.58 -13.48
CA SER A 167 -21.04 -23.68 -14.14
C SER A 167 -19.85 -24.15 -13.31
N GLU A 168 -19.11 -23.21 -12.67
CA GLU A 168 -18.00 -23.54 -11.76
C GLU A 168 -18.51 -24.29 -10.51
N GLY A 169 -19.67 -23.92 -9.97
CA GLY A 169 -20.30 -24.62 -8.85
C GLY A 169 -20.74 -26.05 -9.20
N VAL A 170 -21.25 -26.28 -10.42
CA VAL A 170 -21.59 -27.60 -10.94
C VAL A 170 -20.33 -28.45 -11.15
N ASP A 171 -19.30 -27.90 -11.79
CA ASP A 171 -18.02 -28.60 -12.02
C ASP A 171 -17.28 -28.95 -10.72
N ALA A 172 -17.42 -28.12 -9.69
CA ALA A 172 -16.90 -28.37 -8.36
C ALA A 172 -17.75 -29.33 -7.50
N GLY A 173 -18.91 -29.79 -8.01
CA GLY A 173 -19.82 -30.71 -7.30
C GLY A 173 -20.47 -30.10 -6.06
N LEU A 174 -20.63 -28.77 -6.03
CA LEU A 174 -21.22 -28.03 -4.90
C LEU A 174 -22.73 -27.79 -5.08
N ILE A 175 -23.23 -28.00 -6.30
CA ILE A 175 -24.65 -27.86 -6.67
C ILE A 175 -25.05 -29.08 -7.51
#